data_d1b2abffd94000be405fc28397877995
#
_entry.id   d1b2abffd94000be405fc28397877995
#
_cell.length_a   1.000
_cell.length_b   1.000
_cell.length_c   1.000
_cell.angle_alpha   90.00
_cell.angle_beta   90.00
_cell.angle_gamma   90.00
#
_symmetry.space_group_name_H-M   'P 1'
#
loop_
_entity.id
_entity.type
_entity.pdbx_description
1 polymer ?
#
loop_
_entity_poly.entity_id
_entity_poly.type
_entity_poly.pdbx_seq_one_letter_code
_entity_poly.pdbx_strand_id
1 'polypeptide(L)'
;MASVQSACIRFLLSRANLWNKPIAEIRESLKKVKPQGIPSGVSEEFAAINGVGCKVMIPAEGLNNKAILYFHGGGFCLGIYHPNREFAARMAKKCGVKVFMPNYRLAPENPFPAALEDAMAVYKGMLLEGYSAGNIVAAGDSSGCGLLLSALLAL
;
A
#
# COMPACT_ATOMS: atom_id res chain seq x y z
N MET A 1 15.01 28.20 2.32
CA MET A 1 16.26 27.42 2.19
C MET A 1 15.96 25.94 2.39
N ALA A 2 16.47 25.07 1.52
CA ALA A 2 16.30 23.62 1.71
C ALA A 2 17.12 23.16 2.93
N SER A 3 16.57 22.26 3.75
CA SER A 3 17.29 21.69 4.89
C SER A 3 18.48 20.83 4.41
N VAL A 4 19.49 20.65 5.26
CA VAL A 4 20.63 19.77 4.97
C VAL A 4 20.17 18.36 4.63
N GLN A 5 19.15 17.85 5.34
CA GLN A 5 18.53 16.55 5.06
C GLN A 5 17.92 16.50 3.65
N SER A 6 17.20 17.55 3.23
CA SER A 6 16.65 17.63 1.88
C SER A 6 17.75 17.62 0.81
N ALA A 7 18.85 18.35 1.04
CA ALA A 7 19.99 18.35 0.12
C ALA A 7 20.66 16.95 0.03
N CYS A 8 20.86 16.28 1.16
CA CYS A 8 21.40 14.91 1.19
C CYS A 8 20.49 13.92 0.46
N ILE A 9 19.18 13.97 0.69
CA ILE A 9 18.21 13.09 0.01
C ILE A 9 18.23 13.34 -1.50
N ARG A 10 18.21 14.59 -1.95
CA ARG A 10 18.31 14.93 -3.37
C ARG A 10 19.59 14.42 -4.01
N PHE A 11 20.73 14.58 -3.32
CA PHE A 11 22.01 14.06 -3.78
C PHE A 11 22.03 12.54 -3.91
N LEU A 12 21.51 11.82 -2.92
CA LEU A 12 21.41 10.36 -2.95
C LEU A 12 20.49 9.87 -4.07
N LEU A 13 19.31 10.50 -4.23
CA LEU A 13 18.35 10.15 -5.28
C LEU A 13 18.90 10.43 -6.67
N SER A 14 19.65 11.55 -6.86
CA SER A 14 20.27 11.87 -8.15
C SER A 14 21.35 10.85 -8.54
N ARG A 15 22.07 10.29 -7.57
CA ARG A 15 23.09 9.25 -7.81
C ARG A 15 22.51 7.85 -7.98
N ALA A 16 21.36 7.58 -7.40
CA ALA A 16 20.70 6.26 -7.52
C ALA A 16 20.27 5.93 -8.94
N ASN A 17 20.14 6.95 -9.81
CA ASN A 17 19.79 6.83 -11.25
C ASN A 17 18.62 5.84 -11.51
N LEU A 18 17.65 5.82 -10.58
CA LEU A 18 16.54 4.85 -10.59
C LEU A 18 15.69 4.96 -11.85
N TRP A 19 15.57 6.18 -12.40
CA TRP A 19 14.70 6.47 -13.55
C TRP A 19 15.20 5.88 -14.87
N ASN A 20 16.49 5.52 -14.94
CA ASN A 20 17.10 4.94 -16.14
C ASN A 20 17.26 3.41 -16.04
N LYS A 21 16.75 2.79 -14.98
CA LYS A 21 16.84 1.35 -14.78
C LYS A 21 15.57 0.66 -15.24
N PRO A 22 15.68 -0.55 -15.82
CA PRO A 22 14.52 -1.40 -16.07
C PRO A 22 13.72 -1.65 -14.78
N ILE A 23 12.38 -1.68 -14.87
CA ILE A 23 11.50 -1.91 -13.72
C ILE A 23 11.85 -3.20 -12.97
N ALA A 24 12.20 -4.27 -13.69
CA ALA A 24 12.62 -5.53 -13.09
C ALA A 24 13.84 -5.37 -12.16
N GLU A 25 14.83 -4.58 -12.56
CA GLU A 25 16.03 -4.31 -11.76
C GLU A 25 15.69 -3.50 -10.50
N ILE A 26 14.78 -2.52 -10.64
CA ILE A 26 14.30 -1.73 -9.49
C ILE A 26 13.57 -2.63 -8.51
N ARG A 27 12.67 -3.49 -8.99
CA ARG A 27 11.94 -4.46 -8.16
C ARG A 27 12.89 -5.38 -7.39
N GLU A 28 13.93 -5.92 -8.05
CA GLU A 28 14.93 -6.76 -7.40
C GLU A 28 15.76 -6.00 -6.36
N SER A 29 16.08 -4.75 -6.63
CA SER A 29 16.80 -3.89 -5.68
C SER A 29 15.97 -3.62 -4.42
N LEU A 30 14.67 -3.41 -4.57
CA LEU A 30 13.76 -3.15 -3.44
C LEU A 30 13.56 -4.39 -2.55
N LYS A 31 13.62 -5.60 -3.10
CA LYS A 31 13.59 -6.84 -2.31
C LYS A 31 14.79 -6.98 -1.35
N LYS A 32 15.92 -6.35 -1.68
CA LYS A 32 17.15 -6.38 -0.87
C LYS A 32 17.15 -5.38 0.29
N VAL A 33 16.15 -4.47 0.34
CA VAL A 33 16.01 -3.54 1.46
C VAL A 33 15.71 -4.32 2.73
N LYS A 34 16.55 -4.13 3.75
CA LYS A 34 16.37 -4.83 5.02
C LYS A 34 15.09 -4.37 5.72
N PRO A 35 14.24 -5.31 6.18
CA PRO A 35 13.06 -4.97 6.97
C PRO A 35 13.48 -4.40 8.33
N GLN A 36 12.79 -3.35 8.78
CA GLN A 36 12.92 -2.88 10.17
C GLN A 36 12.06 -3.71 11.13
N GLY A 37 11.11 -4.46 10.57
CA GLY A 37 10.22 -5.34 11.31
C GLY A 37 8.83 -4.73 11.56
N ILE A 38 7.88 -5.62 11.79
CA ILE A 38 6.53 -5.25 12.19
C ILE A 38 6.55 -4.94 13.70
N PRO A 39 5.94 -3.83 14.16
CA PRO A 39 5.94 -3.49 15.57
C PRO A 39 5.21 -4.56 16.40
N SER A 40 5.68 -4.78 17.64
CA SER A 40 5.02 -5.69 18.57
C SER A 40 3.54 -5.36 18.74
N GLY A 41 2.69 -6.39 18.87
CA GLY A 41 1.25 -6.23 18.98
C GLY A 41 0.54 -6.00 17.64
N VAL A 42 1.20 -6.30 16.52
CA VAL A 42 0.57 -6.36 15.20
C VAL A 42 0.97 -7.67 14.53
N SER A 43 0.01 -8.39 13.96
CA SER A 43 0.26 -9.53 13.07
C SER A 43 0.02 -9.14 11.61
N GLU A 44 0.68 -9.87 10.70
CA GLU A 44 0.43 -9.78 9.26
C GLU A 44 -0.20 -11.08 8.80
N GLU A 45 -1.32 -10.96 8.10
CA GLU A 45 -2.01 -12.08 7.47
C GLU A 45 -2.19 -11.82 5.98
N PHE A 46 -2.56 -12.86 5.25
CA PHE A 46 -2.96 -12.79 3.86
C PHE A 46 -4.44 -13.15 3.74
N ALA A 47 -5.19 -12.31 3.04
CA ALA A 47 -6.60 -12.55 2.72
C ALA A 47 -6.85 -12.32 1.23
N ALA A 48 -7.77 -13.07 0.64
CA ALA A 48 -8.28 -12.81 -0.70
C ALA A 48 -9.63 -12.10 -0.57
N ILE A 49 -9.67 -10.82 -0.95
CA ILE A 49 -10.89 -9.99 -0.90
C ILE A 49 -11.43 -9.83 -2.31
N ASN A 50 -12.58 -10.42 -2.57
CA ASN A 50 -13.25 -10.41 -3.88
C ASN A 50 -12.28 -10.71 -5.05
N GLY A 51 -11.45 -11.76 -4.88
CA GLY A 51 -10.49 -12.25 -5.86
C GLY A 51 -9.13 -11.53 -5.88
N VAL A 52 -8.95 -10.46 -5.10
CA VAL A 52 -7.68 -9.73 -5.00
C VAL A 52 -6.96 -10.11 -3.72
N GLY A 53 -5.71 -10.54 -3.83
CA GLY A 53 -4.87 -10.82 -2.67
C GLY A 53 -4.54 -9.55 -1.89
N CYS A 54 -4.75 -9.57 -0.59
CA CYS A 54 -4.45 -8.45 0.31
C CYS A 54 -3.51 -8.89 1.44
N LYS A 55 -2.54 -8.07 1.77
CA LYS A 55 -1.88 -8.15 3.07
C LYS A 55 -2.72 -7.39 4.10
N VAL A 56 -2.93 -8.01 5.24
CA VAL A 56 -3.76 -7.43 6.30
C VAL A 56 -2.92 -7.28 7.57
N MET A 57 -2.76 -6.07 8.05
CA MET A 57 -2.13 -5.78 9.33
C MET A 57 -3.21 -5.74 10.40
N ILE A 58 -3.08 -6.61 11.40
CA ILE A 58 -4.08 -6.81 12.45
C ILE A 58 -3.48 -6.41 13.79
N PRO A 59 -3.97 -5.36 14.45
CA PRO A 59 -3.54 -5.02 15.80
C PRO A 59 -4.07 -6.04 16.81
N ALA A 60 -3.28 -6.35 17.84
CA ALA A 60 -3.67 -7.28 18.91
C ALA A 60 -4.91 -6.80 19.67
N GLU A 61 -5.05 -5.49 19.81
CA GLU A 61 -6.21 -4.83 20.40
C GLU A 61 -6.75 -3.80 19.42
N GLY A 62 -8.08 -3.75 19.25
CA GLY A 62 -8.66 -2.76 18.34
C GLY A 62 -10.12 -2.99 17.98
N LEU A 63 -10.62 -2.15 17.10
CA LEU A 63 -11.99 -2.13 16.62
C LEU A 63 -12.16 -3.05 15.41
N ASN A 64 -13.03 -4.04 15.51
CA ASN A 64 -13.26 -5.02 14.44
C ASN A 64 -14.20 -4.55 13.33
N ASN A 65 -14.97 -3.48 13.58
CA ASN A 65 -15.95 -2.95 12.64
C ASN A 65 -15.44 -1.75 11.81
N LYS A 66 -14.18 -1.31 12.03
CA LYS A 66 -13.51 -0.25 11.28
C LYS A 66 -12.27 -0.77 10.60
N ALA A 67 -11.93 -0.20 9.46
CA ALA A 67 -10.74 -0.60 8.70
C ALA A 67 -10.12 0.58 7.95
N ILE A 68 -8.84 0.44 7.63
CA ILE A 68 -8.14 1.28 6.67
C ILE A 68 -7.89 0.44 5.42
N LEU A 69 -8.32 0.95 4.26
CA LEU A 69 -7.95 0.43 2.95
C LEU A 69 -6.79 1.27 2.42
N TYR A 70 -5.57 0.70 2.43
CA TYR A 70 -4.35 1.42 2.10
C TYR A 70 -3.79 0.97 0.76
N PHE A 71 -3.71 1.90 -0.20
CA PHE A 71 -3.10 1.69 -1.51
C PHE A 71 -1.66 2.15 -1.49
N HIS A 72 -0.72 1.22 -1.71
CA HIS A 72 0.70 1.53 -1.71
C HIS A 72 1.12 2.31 -2.96
N GLY A 73 2.17 3.13 -2.81
CA GLY A 73 2.81 3.80 -3.92
C GLY A 73 3.72 2.87 -4.74
N GLY A 74 4.43 3.46 -5.68
CA GLY A 74 5.38 2.74 -6.54
C GLY A 74 5.12 2.91 -8.03
N GLY A 75 4.48 4.03 -8.44
CA GLY A 75 4.27 4.37 -9.86
C GLY A 75 3.42 3.36 -10.63
N PHE A 76 2.53 2.63 -9.95
CA PHE A 76 1.75 1.50 -10.47
C PHE A 76 2.58 0.32 -11.01
N CYS A 77 3.89 0.39 -10.86
CA CYS A 77 4.85 -0.60 -11.37
C CYS A 77 5.55 -1.38 -10.27
N LEU A 78 5.59 -0.85 -9.06
CA LEU A 78 6.26 -1.48 -7.93
C LEU A 78 5.22 -2.08 -6.98
N GLY A 79 5.56 -3.24 -6.42
CA GLY A 79 4.67 -3.96 -5.51
C GLY A 79 4.79 -3.50 -4.05
N ILE A 80 4.22 -4.29 -3.15
CA ILE A 80 4.32 -4.06 -1.70
C ILE A 80 5.71 -4.51 -1.23
N TYR A 81 6.49 -3.57 -0.70
CA TYR A 81 7.81 -3.80 -0.11
C TYR A 81 7.81 -3.57 1.40
N HIS A 82 8.95 -3.83 2.04
CA HIS A 82 9.08 -3.70 3.50
C HIS A 82 8.63 -2.35 4.05
N PRO A 83 9.02 -1.18 3.49
CA PRO A 83 8.57 0.12 4.01
C PRO A 83 7.05 0.30 4.00
N ASN A 84 6.35 -0.18 2.95
CA ASN A 84 4.88 -0.10 2.88
C ASN A 84 4.24 -0.96 3.99
N ARG A 85 4.75 -2.19 4.18
CA ARG A 85 4.27 -3.10 5.22
C ARG A 85 4.46 -2.53 6.63
N GLU A 86 5.64 -1.98 6.90
CA GLU A 86 5.95 -1.36 8.18
C GLU A 86 5.09 -0.13 8.45
N PHE A 87 4.86 0.70 7.43
CA PHE A 87 3.99 1.85 7.54
C PHE A 87 2.54 1.43 7.83
N ALA A 88 2.01 0.46 7.09
CA ALA A 88 0.68 -0.10 7.33
C ALA A 88 0.54 -0.71 8.73
N ALA A 89 1.56 -1.44 9.20
CA ALA A 89 1.57 -2.02 10.53
C ALA A 89 1.58 -0.95 11.64
N ARG A 90 2.32 0.15 11.43
CA ARG A 90 2.30 1.31 12.35
C ARG A 90 0.94 2.00 12.36
N MET A 91 0.28 2.14 11.20
CA MET A 91 -1.09 2.65 11.13
C MET A 91 -2.05 1.74 11.89
N ALA A 92 -1.99 0.42 11.66
CA ALA A 92 -2.83 -0.55 12.37
C ALA A 92 -2.67 -0.41 13.89
N LYS A 93 -1.43 -0.38 14.38
CA LYS A 93 -1.13 -0.22 15.81
C LYS A 93 -1.65 1.11 16.37
N LYS A 94 -1.42 2.22 15.68
CA LYS A 94 -1.77 3.55 16.17
C LYS A 94 -3.27 3.82 16.14
N CYS A 95 -3.97 3.31 15.11
CA CYS A 95 -5.39 3.53 14.93
C CYS A 95 -6.25 2.44 15.62
N GLY A 96 -5.65 1.31 16.02
CA GLY A 96 -6.39 0.19 16.61
C GLY A 96 -7.39 -0.42 15.63
N VAL A 97 -7.08 -0.48 14.34
CA VAL A 97 -7.96 -1.03 13.29
C VAL A 97 -7.16 -1.86 12.30
N LYS A 98 -7.82 -2.80 11.63
CA LYS A 98 -7.20 -3.56 10.54
C LYS A 98 -6.82 -2.63 9.38
N VAL A 99 -5.66 -2.88 8.78
CA VAL A 99 -5.22 -2.19 7.55
C VAL A 99 -5.11 -3.21 6.45
N PHE A 100 -5.94 -3.06 5.43
CA PHE A 100 -5.95 -3.89 4.22
C PHE A 100 -5.08 -3.23 3.16
N MET A 101 -4.11 -3.98 2.64
CA MET A 101 -3.19 -3.55 1.59
C MET A 101 -3.40 -4.43 0.36
N PRO A 102 -4.18 -3.99 -0.64
CA PRO A 102 -4.34 -4.73 -1.88
C PRO A 102 -3.02 -4.90 -2.61
N ASN A 103 -2.70 -6.13 -3.02
CA ASN A 103 -1.63 -6.43 -3.95
C ASN A 103 -2.19 -6.31 -5.37
N TYR A 104 -2.59 -5.09 -5.74
CA TYR A 104 -3.22 -4.81 -7.03
C TYR A 104 -2.28 -5.10 -8.19
N ARG A 105 -2.84 -5.45 -9.35
CA ARG A 105 -2.11 -5.76 -10.58
C ARG A 105 -1.28 -4.57 -11.04
N LEU A 106 -0.05 -4.84 -11.44
CA LEU A 106 0.97 -3.84 -11.75
C LEU A 106 1.25 -3.74 -13.24
N ALA A 107 1.57 -2.54 -13.68
CA ALA A 107 2.16 -2.29 -14.99
C ALA A 107 3.66 -2.69 -14.98
N PRO A 108 4.26 -3.01 -16.10
CA PRO A 108 3.66 -3.06 -17.46
C PRO A 108 2.88 -4.34 -17.75
N GLU A 109 2.95 -5.37 -16.87
CA GLU A 109 2.32 -6.67 -17.11
C GLU A 109 0.80 -6.55 -17.17
N ASN A 110 0.23 -5.65 -16.36
CA ASN A 110 -1.20 -5.35 -16.32
C ASN A 110 -1.40 -3.83 -16.37
N PRO A 111 -1.50 -3.24 -17.55
CA PRO A 111 -1.67 -1.79 -17.69
C PRO A 111 -3.05 -1.33 -17.21
N PHE A 112 -3.27 -0.03 -17.20
CA PHE A 112 -4.59 0.54 -16.92
C PHE A 112 -5.67 -0.16 -17.77
N PRO A 113 -6.85 -0.49 -17.18
CA PRO A 113 -7.34 -0.10 -15.87
C PRO A 113 -7.15 -1.15 -14.75
N ALA A 114 -6.30 -2.17 -14.91
CA ALA A 114 -6.22 -3.33 -14.04
C ALA A 114 -6.09 -2.99 -12.54
N ALA A 115 -5.22 -2.05 -12.18
CA ALA A 115 -5.09 -1.63 -10.77
C ALA A 115 -6.37 -0.99 -10.23
N LEU A 116 -7.09 -0.22 -11.05
CA LEU A 116 -8.36 0.40 -10.67
C LEU A 116 -9.45 -0.64 -10.46
N GLU A 117 -9.54 -1.62 -11.35
CA GLU A 117 -10.47 -2.74 -11.21
C GLU A 117 -10.23 -3.49 -9.88
N ASP A 118 -8.97 -3.76 -9.55
CA ASP A 118 -8.61 -4.44 -8.30
C ASP A 118 -8.94 -3.57 -7.08
N ALA A 119 -8.69 -2.26 -7.12
CA ALA A 119 -9.04 -1.34 -6.05
C ALA A 119 -10.54 -1.34 -5.77
N MET A 120 -11.35 -1.27 -6.84
CA MET A 120 -12.80 -1.34 -6.76
C MET A 120 -13.31 -2.68 -6.27
N ALA A 121 -12.67 -3.78 -6.73
CA ALA A 121 -13.01 -5.13 -6.31
C ALA A 121 -12.81 -5.30 -4.81
N VAL A 122 -11.66 -4.86 -4.28
CA VAL A 122 -11.38 -4.94 -2.83
C VAL A 122 -12.37 -4.11 -2.02
N TYR A 123 -12.63 -2.87 -2.41
CA TYR A 123 -13.60 -2.04 -1.70
C TYR A 123 -14.98 -2.68 -1.64
N LYS A 124 -15.50 -3.16 -2.79
CA LYS A 124 -16.77 -3.88 -2.86
C LYS A 124 -16.75 -5.17 -2.03
N GLY A 125 -15.64 -5.90 -2.06
CA GLY A 125 -15.44 -7.11 -1.26
C GLY A 125 -15.51 -6.82 0.24
N MET A 126 -14.89 -5.74 0.72
CA MET A 126 -14.98 -5.34 2.13
C MET A 126 -16.42 -5.03 2.55
N LEU A 127 -17.22 -4.39 1.68
CA LEU A 127 -18.63 -4.16 1.95
C LEU A 127 -19.40 -5.48 2.06
N LEU A 128 -19.11 -6.46 1.19
CA LEU A 128 -19.72 -7.79 1.23
C LEU A 128 -19.31 -8.59 2.49
N GLU A 129 -18.12 -8.36 3.02
CA GLU A 129 -17.63 -8.93 4.29
C GLU A 129 -18.21 -8.25 5.53
N GLY A 130 -19.11 -7.26 5.35
CA GLY A 130 -19.85 -6.62 6.44
C GLY A 130 -19.26 -5.30 6.95
N TYR A 131 -18.22 -4.75 6.33
CA TYR A 131 -17.81 -3.39 6.62
C TYR A 131 -18.83 -2.41 6.05
N SER A 132 -19.24 -1.41 6.81
CA SER A 132 -20.02 -0.29 6.27
C SER A 132 -19.08 0.75 5.63
N ALA A 133 -19.55 1.44 4.59
CA ALA A 133 -18.76 2.47 3.90
C ALA A 133 -18.23 3.56 4.87
N GLY A 134 -19.03 3.96 5.85
CA GLY A 134 -18.64 4.95 6.86
C GLY A 134 -17.58 4.47 7.85
N ASN A 135 -17.28 3.18 7.85
CA ASN A 135 -16.26 2.55 8.71
C ASN A 135 -14.97 2.17 7.95
N ILE A 136 -14.90 2.47 6.67
CA ILE A 136 -13.69 2.27 5.85
C ILE A 136 -13.05 3.63 5.59
N VAL A 137 -11.84 3.83 6.08
CA VAL A 137 -11.00 4.97 5.71
C VAL A 137 -10.07 4.53 4.59
N ALA A 138 -10.10 5.23 3.46
CA ALA A 138 -9.16 4.99 2.38
C ALA A 138 -7.92 5.87 2.54
N ALA A 139 -6.75 5.29 2.36
CA ALA A 139 -5.45 5.94 2.46
C ALA A 139 -4.55 5.50 1.31
N GLY A 140 -3.52 6.27 1.01
CA GLY A 140 -2.54 5.89 0.00
C GLY A 140 -1.31 6.79 0.07
N ASP A 141 -0.25 6.37 -0.61
CA ASP A 141 0.93 7.20 -0.82
C ASP A 141 1.28 7.27 -2.31
N SER A 142 1.81 8.40 -2.78
CA SER A 142 2.27 8.58 -4.16
C SER A 142 1.21 8.14 -5.20
N SER A 143 1.55 7.19 -6.11
CA SER A 143 0.58 6.62 -7.07
C SER A 143 -0.62 5.94 -6.41
N GLY A 144 -0.46 5.43 -5.19
CA GLY A 144 -1.58 4.87 -4.41
C GLY A 144 -2.65 5.92 -4.07
N CYS A 145 -2.27 7.19 -3.86
CA CYS A 145 -3.23 8.28 -3.73
C CYS A 145 -3.99 8.53 -5.03
N GLY A 146 -3.29 8.47 -6.18
CA GLY A 146 -3.93 8.58 -7.49
C GLY A 146 -4.94 7.45 -7.72
N LEU A 147 -4.57 6.21 -7.36
CA LEU A 147 -5.47 5.06 -7.45
C LEU A 147 -6.71 5.23 -6.57
N LEU A 148 -6.51 5.68 -5.33
CA LEU A 148 -7.59 5.96 -4.37
C LEU A 148 -8.58 6.99 -4.94
N LEU A 149 -8.05 8.13 -5.43
CA LEU A 149 -8.91 9.17 -6.01
C LEU A 149 -9.65 8.67 -7.25
N SER A 150 -8.99 7.90 -8.11
CA SER A 150 -9.63 7.29 -9.27
C SER A 150 -10.74 6.31 -8.88
N ALA A 151 -10.51 5.50 -7.84
CA ALA A 151 -11.52 4.58 -7.31
C ALA A 151 -12.73 5.33 -6.72
N LEU A 152 -12.50 6.41 -5.97
CA LEU A 152 -13.58 7.25 -5.42
C LEU A 152 -14.43 7.92 -6.50
N LEU A 153 -13.83 8.30 -7.62
CA LEU A 153 -14.56 8.89 -8.76
C LEU A 153 -15.33 7.85 -9.57
N ALA A 154 -14.99 6.58 -9.46
CA ALA A 154 -15.61 5.46 -10.17
C ALA A 154 -16.70 4.74 -9.35
N LEU A 155 -16.87 5.11 -8.08
CA LEU A 155 -17.93 4.62 -7.17
C LEU A 155 -19.22 5.40 -7.34
#